data_41fa5c482d31a7adb2e12cc5d5efe519
#
_entry.id   41fa5c482d31a7adb2e12cc5d5efe519
#
_cell.length_a   1.000
_cell.length_b   1.000
_cell.length_c   1.000
_cell.angle_alpha   90.00
_cell.angle_beta   90.00
_cell.angle_gamma   90.00
#
_symmetry.space_group_name_H-M   'P 1'
#
loop_
_entity.id
_entity.type
_entity.pdbx_description
1 polymer ?
#
loop_
_entity_poly.entity_id
_entity_poly.type
_entity_poly.pdbx_seq_one_letter_code
_entity_poly.pdbx_strand_id
1 'polypeptide(L)'
;MFISLLLTFGFTNAQSDQDLLVEDMLLIADNFGTPAAEAAAIQSSAGWFSSARDLGEWKVEISVHGNAVFIPGSKQTKLASNKDFNILNIQGSTNALLPTVFGGDTDVVFEGELIGQEFSFDAIDGLNKEVVIHPFPQVTVGLPYGTEVALRFVPRVTINDVGVSTSGIGLKHNFAQYFKYSRPDDFQVAAVVTYSNINIDYEYTPIEISASGSKVLELNRIDVKADIWLLQGLVSKLYGDFEVFGAMGVTSSNFDYSMGGGGSLLPTLNDELGALGGNDVKFKADLGFNYYIGNFKISSAFTAGSFFNANLGLHYKI
;
A
#
# COMPACT_ATOMS: atom_id res chain seq x y z
N MET A 1 -22.25 -67.75 4.78
CA MET A 1 -21.20 -66.85 4.28
C MET A 1 -21.91 -65.56 3.81
N PHE A 2 -22.05 -64.60 4.72
CA PHE A 2 -22.69 -63.28 4.44
C PHE A 2 -21.61 -62.33 4.05
N ILE A 3 -21.66 -61.84 2.81
CA ILE A 3 -20.77 -60.76 2.31
C ILE A 3 -21.46 -59.42 2.71
N SER A 4 -20.87 -58.76 3.71
CA SER A 4 -21.26 -57.40 4.11
C SER A 4 -20.61 -56.42 3.13
N LEU A 5 -21.43 -55.82 2.27
CA LEU A 5 -21.03 -54.74 1.36
C LEU A 5 -20.95 -53.44 2.16
N LEU A 6 -19.77 -53.07 2.61
CA LEU A 6 -19.48 -51.71 3.18
C LEU A 6 -19.52 -50.68 2.06
N LEU A 7 -20.65 -50.00 1.92
CA LEU A 7 -20.76 -48.74 1.16
C LEU A 7 -20.03 -47.66 1.96
N THR A 8 -18.78 -47.40 1.60
CA THR A 8 -18.09 -46.18 2.00
C THR A 8 -18.72 -45.02 1.24
N PHE A 9 -19.62 -44.27 1.87
CA PHE A 9 -20.02 -42.97 1.41
C PHE A 9 -18.80 -42.05 1.58
N GLY A 10 -18.15 -41.77 0.47
CA GLY A 10 -17.21 -40.65 0.40
C GLY A 10 -18.05 -39.39 0.57
N PHE A 11 -17.92 -38.71 1.70
CA PHE A 11 -18.36 -37.34 1.84
C PHE A 11 -17.44 -36.49 0.94
N THR A 12 -17.85 -36.28 -0.31
CA THR A 12 -17.38 -35.13 -1.06
C THR A 12 -18.00 -33.94 -0.35
N ASN A 13 -17.19 -33.13 0.37
CA ASN A 13 -17.61 -31.83 0.81
C ASN A 13 -17.89 -31.02 -0.46
N ALA A 14 -19.14 -30.96 -0.89
CA ALA A 14 -19.56 -30.00 -1.90
C ALA A 14 -19.43 -28.63 -1.22
N GLN A 15 -18.67 -27.74 -1.81
CA GLN A 15 -18.53 -26.37 -1.36
C GLN A 15 -19.93 -25.75 -1.36
N SER A 16 -20.27 -25.01 -0.31
CA SER A 16 -21.60 -24.38 -0.23
C SER A 16 -21.64 -23.14 -1.14
N ASP A 17 -22.81 -22.73 -1.64
CA ASP A 17 -22.96 -21.50 -2.43
C ASP A 17 -22.43 -20.28 -1.65
N GLN A 18 -22.49 -20.33 -0.32
CA GLN A 18 -21.97 -19.27 0.55
C GLN A 18 -20.44 -19.19 0.51
N ASP A 19 -19.73 -20.33 0.51
CA ASP A 19 -18.28 -20.37 0.40
C ASP A 19 -17.83 -19.87 -0.98
N LEU A 20 -18.57 -20.25 -2.05
CA LEU A 20 -18.33 -19.79 -3.41
C LEU A 20 -18.55 -18.27 -3.54
N LEU A 21 -19.57 -17.72 -2.89
CA LEU A 21 -19.78 -16.27 -2.83
C LEU A 21 -18.62 -15.57 -2.13
N VAL A 22 -18.13 -16.10 -1.01
CA VAL A 22 -16.98 -15.55 -0.29
C VAL A 22 -15.74 -15.51 -1.19
N GLU A 23 -15.45 -16.59 -1.92
CA GLU A 23 -14.33 -16.62 -2.87
C GLU A 23 -14.46 -15.56 -3.97
N ASP A 24 -15.67 -15.39 -4.54
CA ASP A 24 -15.92 -14.38 -5.56
C ASP A 24 -15.73 -12.95 -5.00
N MET A 25 -16.22 -12.70 -3.78
CA MET A 25 -16.04 -11.39 -3.12
C MET A 25 -14.59 -11.12 -2.74
N LEU A 26 -13.82 -12.15 -2.38
CA LEU A 26 -12.36 -12.04 -2.17
C LEU A 26 -11.64 -11.61 -3.44
N LEU A 27 -11.99 -12.18 -4.60
CA LEU A 27 -11.41 -11.82 -5.88
C LEU A 27 -11.71 -10.36 -6.25
N ILE A 28 -12.96 -9.91 -6.00
CA ILE A 28 -13.34 -8.50 -6.22
C ILE A 28 -12.53 -7.58 -5.30
N ALA A 29 -12.44 -7.91 -4.01
CA ALA A 29 -11.71 -7.13 -3.02
C ALA A 29 -10.20 -7.03 -3.35
N ASP A 30 -9.57 -8.14 -3.71
CA ASP A 30 -8.16 -8.19 -4.11
C ASP A 30 -7.91 -7.33 -5.35
N ASN A 31 -8.71 -7.50 -6.41
CA ASN A 31 -8.58 -6.73 -7.64
C ASN A 31 -8.77 -5.22 -7.39
N PHE A 32 -9.67 -4.84 -6.49
CA PHE A 32 -9.94 -3.45 -6.15
C PHE A 32 -8.83 -2.85 -5.27
N GLY A 33 -8.39 -3.53 -4.21
CA GLY A 33 -7.54 -2.99 -3.15
C GLY A 33 -6.03 -3.12 -3.40
N THR A 34 -5.57 -4.17 -4.09
CA THR A 34 -4.14 -4.46 -4.30
C THR A 34 -3.34 -3.27 -4.87
N PRO A 35 -3.82 -2.51 -5.88
CA PRO A 35 -3.08 -1.36 -6.38
C PRO A 35 -2.86 -0.25 -5.34
N ALA A 36 -3.83 -0.06 -4.42
CA ALA A 36 -3.68 0.90 -3.32
C ALA A 36 -2.61 0.47 -2.32
N ALA A 37 -2.60 -0.80 -1.95
CA ALA A 37 -1.61 -1.39 -1.07
C ALA A 37 -0.19 -1.24 -1.63
N GLU A 38 0.02 -1.58 -2.89
CA GLU A 38 1.30 -1.39 -3.58
C GLU A 38 1.74 0.09 -3.64
N ALA A 39 0.81 1.01 -3.94
CA ALA A 39 1.10 2.45 -3.96
C ALA A 39 1.46 2.96 -2.56
N ALA A 40 0.76 2.50 -1.51
CA ALA A 40 1.05 2.83 -0.12
C ALA A 40 2.46 2.37 0.30
N ALA A 41 2.89 1.19 -0.13
CA ALA A 41 4.23 0.67 0.15
C ALA A 41 5.33 1.56 -0.46
N ILE A 42 5.18 1.95 -1.73
CA ILE A 42 6.12 2.88 -2.39
C ILE A 42 6.11 4.24 -1.69
N GLN A 43 4.93 4.78 -1.40
CA GLN A 43 4.76 6.08 -0.76
C GLN A 43 5.39 6.13 0.64
N SER A 44 5.16 5.10 1.47
CA SER A 44 5.68 5.03 2.84
C SER A 44 7.19 4.82 2.89
N SER A 45 7.76 4.19 1.87
CA SER A 45 9.22 3.95 1.75
C SER A 45 9.99 5.12 1.12
N ALA A 46 9.32 6.13 0.56
CA ALA A 46 9.96 7.25 -0.12
C ALA A 46 10.34 8.41 0.82
N GLY A 47 11.38 9.17 0.46
CA GLY A 47 11.73 10.44 1.09
C GLY A 47 12.23 10.35 2.54
N TRP A 48 12.71 9.20 3.04
CA TRP A 48 13.22 9.07 4.41
C TRP A 48 14.52 9.86 4.63
N PHE A 49 15.50 9.65 3.77
CA PHE A 49 16.78 10.33 3.82
C PHE A 49 17.20 10.74 2.40
N SER A 50 17.53 11.99 2.23
CA SER A 50 17.94 12.56 0.94
C SER A 50 19.46 12.78 0.85
N SER A 51 20.23 12.45 1.89
CA SER A 51 21.68 12.61 1.95
C SER A 51 22.32 11.45 2.68
N ALA A 52 23.44 10.95 2.15
CA ALA A 52 24.28 9.98 2.85
C ALA A 52 25.18 10.64 3.91
N ARG A 53 25.35 11.98 3.85
CA ARG A 53 26.09 12.75 4.85
C ARG A 53 25.40 12.68 6.20
N ASP A 54 26.16 12.73 7.28
CA ASP A 54 25.63 12.82 8.62
C ASP A 54 25.12 14.23 8.94
N LEU A 55 24.06 14.32 9.73
CA LEU A 55 23.49 15.57 10.19
C LEU A 55 24.42 16.30 11.19
N GLY A 56 25.25 15.55 11.87
CA GLY A 56 26.09 15.97 13.00
C GLY A 56 25.47 15.59 14.35
N GLU A 57 26.34 15.36 15.33
CA GLU A 57 25.93 14.90 16.66
C GLU A 57 24.98 15.91 17.32
N TRP A 58 23.84 15.40 17.82
CA TRP A 58 22.78 16.14 18.52
C TRP A 58 22.17 17.29 17.74
N LYS A 59 22.39 17.35 16.43
CA LYS A 59 21.67 18.25 15.54
C LYS A 59 20.29 17.69 15.25
N VAL A 60 19.34 18.60 15.13
CA VAL A 60 17.94 18.27 14.80
C VAL A 60 17.58 18.87 13.45
N GLU A 61 16.95 18.12 12.59
CA GLU A 61 16.36 18.58 11.36
C GLU A 61 14.85 18.34 11.41
N ILE A 62 14.06 19.40 11.20
CA ILE A 62 12.63 19.33 11.03
C ILE A 62 12.32 19.49 9.56
N SER A 63 11.48 18.65 8.99
CA SER A 63 11.12 18.72 7.58
C SER A 63 9.64 18.49 7.33
N VAL A 64 9.16 19.06 6.22
CA VAL A 64 7.85 18.79 5.65
C VAL A 64 8.05 18.31 4.22
N HIS A 65 7.38 17.24 3.87
CA HIS A 65 7.49 16.60 2.57
C HIS A 65 6.15 16.59 1.85
N GLY A 66 6.16 16.80 0.54
CA GLY A 66 5.07 16.47 -0.37
C GLY A 66 5.50 15.25 -1.20
N ASN A 67 4.74 14.17 -1.10
CA ASN A 67 5.02 12.94 -1.81
C ASN A 67 3.91 12.67 -2.83
N ALA A 68 4.23 12.40 -4.08
CA ALA A 68 3.30 12.16 -5.18
C ALA A 68 3.58 10.81 -5.84
N VAL A 69 2.64 9.89 -5.74
CA VAL A 69 2.65 8.60 -6.46
C VAL A 69 1.84 8.74 -7.73
N PHE A 70 2.44 8.43 -8.87
CA PHE A 70 1.80 8.46 -10.18
C PHE A 70 1.22 7.08 -10.51
N ILE A 71 -0.07 7.04 -10.79
CA ILE A 71 -0.82 5.80 -11.02
C ILE A 71 -0.90 5.56 -12.52
N PRO A 72 -0.26 4.51 -13.06
CA PRO A 72 -0.36 4.18 -14.48
C PRO A 72 -1.76 3.64 -14.79
N GLY A 73 -2.24 3.87 -16.02
CA GLY A 73 -3.57 3.41 -16.47
C GLY A 73 -3.78 1.89 -16.30
N SER A 74 -2.72 1.09 -16.39
CA SER A 74 -2.77 -0.36 -16.15
C SER A 74 -3.06 -0.75 -14.70
N LYS A 75 -3.01 0.20 -13.77
CA LYS A 75 -3.34 0.02 -12.36
C LYS A 75 -4.70 0.63 -11.99
N GLN A 76 -5.39 1.25 -12.94
CA GLN A 76 -6.71 1.84 -12.73
C GLN A 76 -7.85 0.87 -12.99
N THR A 77 -7.63 -0.14 -13.87
CA THR A 77 -8.67 -1.13 -14.17
C THR A 77 -8.08 -2.54 -14.20
N LYS A 78 -8.94 -3.52 -13.97
CA LYS A 78 -8.69 -4.95 -14.12
C LYS A 78 -9.71 -5.58 -15.04
N LEU A 79 -9.26 -6.40 -15.97
CA LEU A 79 -10.17 -7.21 -16.78
C LEU A 79 -10.67 -8.37 -15.92
N ALA A 80 -11.99 -8.50 -15.78
CA ALA A 80 -12.65 -9.62 -15.15
C ALA A 80 -13.50 -10.38 -16.18
N SER A 81 -13.64 -11.66 -15.99
CA SER A 81 -14.42 -12.57 -16.82
C SER A 81 -15.35 -13.41 -15.95
N ASN A 82 -16.54 -13.79 -16.46
CA ASN A 82 -17.43 -14.72 -15.77
C ASN A 82 -16.76 -16.07 -15.44
N LYS A 83 -15.66 -16.41 -16.12
CA LYS A 83 -14.88 -17.63 -15.83
C LYS A 83 -14.02 -17.52 -14.57
N ASP A 84 -13.81 -16.31 -14.08
CA ASP A 84 -13.00 -16.04 -12.88
C ASP A 84 -13.85 -16.17 -11.62
N PHE A 85 -15.18 -16.19 -11.77
CA PHE A 85 -16.16 -16.27 -10.68
C PHE A 85 -16.85 -17.64 -10.64
N ASN A 86 -17.27 -18.02 -9.43
CA ASN A 86 -17.96 -19.29 -9.17
C ASN A 86 -19.48 -19.16 -9.36
N ILE A 87 -20.08 -18.15 -8.72
CA ILE A 87 -21.53 -17.92 -8.74
C ILE A 87 -21.92 -16.54 -9.28
N LEU A 88 -20.97 -15.59 -9.29
CA LEU A 88 -21.21 -14.27 -9.86
C LEU A 88 -21.04 -14.27 -11.37
N ASN A 89 -21.86 -13.47 -12.04
CA ASN A 89 -21.75 -13.18 -13.45
C ASN A 89 -21.85 -11.67 -13.68
N ILE A 90 -21.20 -11.20 -14.72
CA ILE A 90 -21.31 -9.82 -15.19
C ILE A 90 -22.57 -9.70 -16.01
N GLN A 91 -23.51 -8.86 -15.58
CA GLN A 91 -24.78 -8.68 -16.26
C GLN A 91 -24.58 -8.16 -17.70
N GLY A 92 -25.19 -8.86 -18.65
CA GLY A 92 -25.17 -8.46 -20.07
C GLY A 92 -23.84 -8.64 -20.79
N SER A 93 -22.79 -9.17 -20.14
CA SER A 93 -21.47 -9.41 -20.77
C SER A 93 -20.77 -10.62 -20.16
N THR A 94 -19.81 -11.18 -20.89
CA THR A 94 -18.92 -12.23 -20.36
C THR A 94 -17.62 -11.69 -19.77
N ASN A 95 -17.28 -10.43 -20.03
CA ASN A 95 -16.07 -9.76 -19.54
C ASN A 95 -16.36 -8.28 -19.32
N ALA A 96 -15.73 -7.67 -18.33
CA ALA A 96 -15.76 -6.24 -18.11
C ALA A 96 -14.43 -5.73 -17.57
N LEU A 97 -14.15 -4.44 -17.78
CA LEU A 97 -13.09 -3.74 -17.06
C LEU A 97 -13.66 -3.22 -15.75
N LEU A 98 -13.23 -3.80 -14.66
CA LEU A 98 -13.59 -3.34 -13.31
C LEU A 98 -12.61 -2.25 -12.87
N PRO A 99 -13.08 -1.17 -12.24
CA PRO A 99 -12.18 -0.20 -11.64
C PRO A 99 -11.45 -0.83 -10.45
N THR A 100 -10.22 -0.41 -10.25
CA THR A 100 -9.54 -0.52 -8.97
C THR A 100 -9.90 0.70 -8.12
N VAL A 101 -9.41 0.81 -6.90
CA VAL A 101 -9.56 2.01 -6.07
C VAL A 101 -9.10 3.29 -6.79
N PHE A 102 -8.19 3.21 -7.75
CA PHE A 102 -7.71 4.36 -8.56
C PHE A 102 -8.49 4.58 -9.84
N GLY A 103 -9.35 3.64 -10.24
CA GLY A 103 -10.22 3.76 -11.41
C GLY A 103 -11.29 4.82 -11.26
N GLY A 104 -12.10 4.97 -12.28
CA GLY A 104 -13.29 5.83 -12.27
C GLY A 104 -14.56 5.09 -11.91
N ASP A 105 -15.69 5.75 -12.19
CA ASP A 105 -17.01 5.18 -12.03
C ASP A 105 -17.24 4.01 -13.02
N THR A 106 -18.18 3.13 -12.69
CA THR A 106 -18.52 1.97 -13.51
C THR A 106 -20.03 1.71 -13.51
N ASP A 107 -20.54 1.25 -14.65
CA ASP A 107 -21.93 0.79 -14.77
C ASP A 107 -22.03 -0.76 -14.72
N VAL A 108 -20.97 -1.43 -14.27
CA VAL A 108 -20.95 -2.89 -14.19
C VAL A 108 -21.79 -3.37 -13.05
N VAL A 109 -22.73 -4.27 -13.36
CA VAL A 109 -23.58 -4.93 -12.38
C VAL A 109 -23.21 -6.41 -12.33
N PHE A 110 -23.03 -6.92 -11.13
CA PHE A 110 -22.92 -8.35 -10.86
C PHE A 110 -24.28 -8.93 -10.57
N GLU A 111 -24.53 -10.12 -11.08
CA GLU A 111 -25.71 -10.93 -10.78
C GLU A 111 -25.30 -12.34 -10.35
N GLY A 112 -26.09 -12.96 -9.51
CA GLY A 112 -25.83 -14.31 -9.02
C GLY A 112 -27.06 -14.93 -8.39
N GLU A 113 -26.94 -16.20 -8.03
CA GLU A 113 -27.97 -16.95 -7.32
C GLU A 113 -27.40 -17.50 -6.02
N LEU A 114 -28.10 -17.28 -4.90
CA LEU A 114 -27.73 -17.80 -3.58
C LEU A 114 -28.93 -18.49 -2.93
N ILE A 115 -28.79 -19.78 -2.67
CA ILE A 115 -29.85 -20.62 -2.04
C ILE A 115 -31.19 -20.50 -2.84
N GLY A 116 -31.11 -20.55 -4.18
CA GLY A 116 -32.28 -20.49 -5.04
C GLY A 116 -32.91 -19.09 -5.19
N GLN A 117 -32.23 -18.03 -4.78
CA GLN A 117 -32.66 -16.64 -4.92
C GLN A 117 -31.68 -15.84 -5.74
N GLU A 118 -32.15 -15.16 -6.77
CA GLU A 118 -31.38 -14.24 -7.56
C GLU A 118 -31.09 -12.97 -6.77
N PHE A 119 -29.88 -12.44 -6.93
CA PHE A 119 -29.46 -11.15 -6.41
C PHE A 119 -28.60 -10.42 -7.44
N SER A 120 -28.51 -9.11 -7.29
CA SER A 120 -27.58 -8.27 -8.09
C SER A 120 -27.07 -7.11 -7.25
N PHE A 121 -25.89 -6.62 -7.61
CA PHE A 121 -25.29 -5.41 -7.01
C PHE A 121 -24.36 -4.71 -8.01
N ASP A 122 -24.22 -3.40 -7.81
CA ASP A 122 -23.31 -2.59 -8.63
C ASP A 122 -21.86 -2.84 -8.19
N ALA A 123 -20.93 -2.89 -9.14
CA ALA A 123 -19.50 -2.95 -8.83
C ALA A 123 -19.06 -1.65 -8.12
N ILE A 124 -18.00 -1.75 -7.31
CA ILE A 124 -17.49 -0.62 -6.52
C ILE A 124 -16.83 0.39 -7.46
N ASP A 125 -17.24 1.66 -7.36
CA ASP A 125 -16.59 2.77 -8.05
C ASP A 125 -15.21 3.07 -7.47
N GLY A 126 -14.28 3.49 -8.34
CA GLY A 126 -12.97 3.96 -7.93
C GLY A 126 -12.96 5.47 -7.66
N LEU A 127 -11.80 5.97 -7.25
CA LEU A 127 -11.59 7.37 -6.85
C LEU A 127 -11.22 8.29 -8.04
N ASN A 128 -11.06 7.74 -9.23
CA ASN A 128 -10.60 8.43 -10.45
C ASN A 128 -9.31 9.24 -10.21
N LYS A 129 -8.25 8.58 -9.75
CA LYS A 129 -6.98 9.20 -9.36
C LYS A 129 -5.82 8.73 -10.24
N GLU A 130 -5.19 9.68 -10.93
CA GLU A 130 -3.93 9.48 -11.65
C GLU A 130 -2.71 9.79 -10.78
N VAL A 131 -2.88 10.60 -9.72
CA VAL A 131 -1.83 10.98 -8.80
C VAL A 131 -2.38 10.99 -7.37
N VAL A 132 -1.68 10.33 -6.46
CA VAL A 132 -1.97 10.38 -5.02
C VAL A 132 -0.90 11.23 -4.33
N ILE A 133 -1.32 12.31 -3.69
CA ILE A 133 -0.43 13.22 -2.97
C ILE A 133 -0.60 12.99 -1.47
N HIS A 134 0.51 12.81 -0.77
CA HIS A 134 0.55 12.61 0.68
C HIS A 134 1.61 13.53 1.32
N PRO A 135 1.21 14.60 1.99
CA PRO A 135 2.12 15.42 2.76
C PRO A 135 2.41 14.78 4.12
N PHE A 136 3.65 14.89 4.60
CA PHE A 136 4.00 14.44 5.94
C PHE A 136 5.12 15.25 6.57
N PRO A 137 5.06 15.50 7.90
CA PRO A 137 6.17 16.02 8.68
C PRO A 137 7.13 14.89 9.09
N GLN A 138 8.40 15.26 9.25
CA GLN A 138 9.45 14.37 9.76
C GLN A 138 10.40 15.16 10.66
N VAL A 139 10.88 14.51 11.70
CA VAL A 139 11.95 15.00 12.56
C VAL A 139 13.09 14.01 12.52
N THR A 140 14.31 14.52 12.28
CA THR A 140 15.54 13.71 12.24
C THR A 140 16.51 14.22 13.28
N VAL A 141 17.14 13.32 14.04
CA VAL A 141 18.13 13.65 15.06
C VAL A 141 19.43 12.94 14.72
N GLY A 142 20.50 13.71 14.66
CA GLY A 142 21.87 13.19 14.54
C GLY A 142 22.36 12.63 15.88
N LEU A 143 22.92 11.44 15.83
CA LEU A 143 23.50 10.72 16.95
C LEU A 143 25.02 10.60 16.76
N PRO A 144 25.77 10.19 17.80
CA PRO A 144 27.21 9.90 17.67
C PRO A 144 27.49 8.85 16.57
N TYR A 145 28.69 8.88 16.06
CA TYR A 145 29.21 7.94 15.06
C TYR A 145 28.48 7.97 13.73
N GLY A 146 28.06 9.15 13.26
CA GLY A 146 27.42 9.32 11.96
C GLY A 146 26.08 8.56 11.81
N THR A 147 25.40 8.36 12.90
CA THR A 147 24.08 7.72 12.94
C THR A 147 22.98 8.78 13.03
N GLU A 148 21.82 8.51 12.45
CA GLU A 148 20.63 9.37 12.54
C GLU A 148 19.40 8.54 12.77
N VAL A 149 18.47 9.09 13.56
CA VAL A 149 17.11 8.56 13.74
C VAL A 149 16.12 9.58 13.20
N ALA A 150 15.21 9.12 12.37
CA ALA A 150 14.10 9.92 11.84
C ALA A 150 12.77 9.37 12.35
N LEU A 151 11.84 10.27 12.66
CA LEU A 151 10.47 9.95 13.06
C LEU A 151 9.50 10.65 12.12
N ARG A 152 8.50 9.92 11.66
CA ARG A 152 7.43 10.39 10.79
C ARG A 152 6.09 10.06 11.42
N PHE A 153 5.17 11.03 11.43
CA PHE A 153 3.83 10.83 11.97
C PHE A 153 2.82 11.71 11.25
N VAL A 154 1.78 11.09 10.72
CA VAL A 154 0.60 11.74 10.15
C VAL A 154 -0.61 11.17 10.88
N PRO A 155 -1.34 11.98 11.67
CA PRO A 155 -2.59 11.55 12.27
C PRO A 155 -3.62 11.21 11.18
N ARG A 156 -4.67 10.46 11.54
CA ARG A 156 -5.72 10.14 10.58
C ARG A 156 -6.35 11.42 10.01
N VAL A 157 -6.33 11.51 8.70
CA VAL A 157 -6.99 12.56 7.91
C VAL A 157 -7.92 11.87 6.91
N THR A 158 -9.16 12.33 6.83
CA THR A 158 -10.15 11.82 5.87
C THR A 158 -10.36 12.85 4.77
N ILE A 159 -10.22 12.45 3.51
CA ILE A 159 -10.44 13.27 2.31
C ILE A 159 -11.20 12.44 1.29
N ASN A 160 -12.39 12.89 0.88
CA ASN A 160 -13.25 12.22 -0.10
C ASN A 160 -13.45 10.73 0.26
N ASP A 161 -13.95 10.48 1.48
CA ASP A 161 -14.28 9.15 2.01
C ASP A 161 -13.09 8.18 2.17
N VAL A 162 -11.86 8.70 1.96
CA VAL A 162 -10.61 7.97 2.21
C VAL A 162 -9.95 8.49 3.48
N GLY A 163 -9.85 7.66 4.50
CA GLY A 163 -9.08 7.91 5.70
C GLY A 163 -7.65 7.40 5.54
N VAL A 164 -6.65 8.20 5.92
CA VAL A 164 -5.23 7.78 5.90
C VAL A 164 -4.54 8.23 7.16
N SER A 165 -3.75 7.33 7.77
CA SER A 165 -2.80 7.66 8.83
C SER A 165 -1.49 6.94 8.59
N THR A 166 -0.37 7.57 9.00
CA THR A 166 0.97 7.00 8.82
C THR A 166 1.84 7.29 10.02
N SER A 167 2.59 6.31 10.46
CA SER A 167 3.66 6.48 11.43
C SER A 167 4.89 5.69 11.00
N GLY A 168 6.07 6.11 11.43
CA GLY A 168 7.28 5.36 11.11
C GLY A 168 8.53 5.88 11.81
N ILE A 169 9.53 5.02 11.79
CA ILE A 169 10.87 5.28 12.31
C ILE A 169 11.91 4.86 11.25
N GLY A 170 12.95 5.67 11.11
CA GLY A 170 14.07 5.41 10.22
C GLY A 170 15.40 5.50 10.95
N LEU A 171 16.32 4.64 10.60
CA LEU A 171 17.72 4.66 11.05
C LEU A 171 18.61 4.78 9.82
N LYS A 172 19.53 5.73 9.84
CA LYS A 172 20.61 5.86 8.85
C LYS A 172 21.96 5.81 9.55
N HIS A 173 22.91 5.12 8.93
CA HIS A 173 24.31 5.12 9.40
C HIS A 173 25.25 5.43 8.25
N ASN A 174 26.07 6.47 8.44
CA ASN A 174 27.09 6.88 7.46
C ASN A 174 28.37 6.04 7.67
N PHE A 175 28.81 5.37 6.60
CA PHE A 175 30.03 4.56 6.60
C PHE A 175 31.27 5.31 6.14
N ALA A 176 31.13 6.49 5.53
CA ALA A 176 32.27 7.24 4.97
C ALA A 176 33.32 7.57 6.04
N GLN A 177 32.89 7.73 7.31
CA GLN A 177 33.79 7.95 8.45
C GLN A 177 34.81 6.83 8.68
N TYR A 178 34.56 5.62 8.18
CA TYR A 178 35.48 4.47 8.33
C TYR A 178 36.46 4.35 7.16
N PHE A 179 36.34 5.19 6.11
CA PHE A 179 37.22 5.19 4.96
C PHE A 179 38.22 6.33 5.04
N LYS A 180 39.43 6.12 4.53
CA LYS A 180 40.54 7.13 4.55
C LYS A 180 40.24 8.42 3.76
N TYR A 181 39.17 8.46 2.98
CA TYR A 181 38.78 9.56 2.09
C TYR A 181 37.52 10.30 2.58
N SER A 182 37.26 10.34 3.87
CA SER A 182 36.04 10.92 4.44
C SER A 182 36.11 12.46 4.56
N ARG A 183 36.46 13.18 3.50
CA ARG A 183 36.26 14.63 3.46
C ARG A 183 34.77 14.92 3.27
N PRO A 184 34.23 16.04 3.80
CA PRO A 184 32.80 16.40 3.60
C PRO A 184 32.37 16.50 2.13
N ASP A 185 33.33 16.81 1.21
CA ASP A 185 33.08 16.96 -0.23
C ASP A 185 33.30 15.67 -1.02
N ASP A 186 33.76 14.59 -0.38
CA ASP A 186 33.93 13.29 -1.04
C ASP A 186 32.61 12.57 -1.15
N PHE A 187 32.58 11.43 -1.85
CA PHE A 187 31.45 10.53 -1.87
C PHE A 187 31.12 10.04 -0.46
N GLN A 188 29.88 10.20 -0.09
CA GLN A 188 29.33 9.67 1.16
C GLN A 188 28.51 8.44 0.88
N VAL A 189 28.57 7.46 1.79
CA VAL A 189 27.86 6.20 1.68
C VAL A 189 27.17 5.92 3.02
N ALA A 190 25.90 5.54 2.97
CA ALA A 190 25.13 5.19 4.16
C ALA A 190 24.26 3.96 3.91
N ALA A 191 23.92 3.24 4.96
CA ALA A 191 22.82 2.31 4.98
C ALA A 191 21.63 2.91 5.72
N VAL A 192 20.44 2.54 5.26
CA VAL A 192 19.16 3.01 5.79
C VAL A 192 18.28 1.81 6.06
N VAL A 193 17.67 1.77 7.26
CA VAL A 193 16.60 0.85 7.60
C VAL A 193 15.43 1.67 8.09
N THR A 194 14.23 1.41 7.58
CA THR A 194 13.03 2.07 8.08
C THR A 194 11.91 1.08 8.31
N TYR A 195 11.04 1.43 9.25
CA TYR A 195 9.76 0.80 9.46
C TYR A 195 8.66 1.85 9.38
N SER A 196 7.60 1.55 8.65
CA SER A 196 6.40 2.37 8.52
C SER A 196 5.16 1.52 8.72
N ASN A 197 4.19 2.09 9.43
CA ASN A 197 2.83 1.58 9.47
C ASN A 197 1.91 2.60 8.79
N ILE A 198 1.05 2.12 7.90
CA ILE A 198 0.02 2.93 7.23
C ILE A 198 -1.32 2.24 7.40
N ASN A 199 -2.36 3.03 7.70
CA ASN A 199 -3.73 2.56 7.73
C ASN A 199 -4.52 3.42 6.73
N ILE A 200 -5.26 2.74 5.86
CA ILE A 200 -6.12 3.35 4.84
C ILE A 200 -7.51 2.73 5.01
N ASP A 201 -8.53 3.55 4.99
CA ASP A 201 -9.91 3.12 4.91
C ASP A 201 -10.63 3.87 3.80
N TYR A 202 -11.51 3.19 3.08
CA TYR A 202 -12.35 3.75 2.04
C TYR A 202 -13.79 3.32 2.26
N GLU A 203 -14.68 4.31 2.36
CA GLU A 203 -16.12 4.10 2.49
C GLU A 203 -16.78 4.27 1.10
N TYR A 204 -17.70 3.36 0.76
CA TYR A 204 -18.37 3.34 -0.52
C TYR A 204 -19.88 3.02 -0.36
N THR A 205 -20.65 3.18 -1.43
CA THR A 205 -22.08 2.83 -1.44
C THR A 205 -22.26 1.36 -1.04
N PRO A 206 -23.10 1.06 -0.04
CA PRO A 206 -23.24 -0.30 0.47
C PRO A 206 -23.67 -1.31 -0.60
N ILE A 207 -22.95 -2.43 -0.67
CA ILE A 207 -23.34 -3.63 -1.40
C ILE A 207 -24.17 -4.49 -0.44
N GLU A 208 -25.41 -4.83 -0.79
CA GLU A 208 -26.30 -5.65 0.04
C GLU A 208 -26.71 -6.93 -0.70
N ILE A 209 -26.43 -8.08 -0.10
CA ILE A 209 -26.84 -9.38 -0.58
C ILE A 209 -27.72 -10.02 0.49
N SER A 210 -28.98 -10.35 0.13
CA SER A 210 -29.96 -10.95 1.01
C SER A 210 -30.47 -12.26 0.43
N ALA A 211 -30.68 -13.28 1.26
CA ALA A 211 -31.30 -14.53 0.89
C ALA A 211 -32.28 -14.98 1.97
N SER A 212 -33.41 -15.55 1.57
CA SER A 212 -34.47 -16.05 2.48
C SER A 212 -34.96 -14.99 3.47
N GLY A 213 -35.01 -13.71 3.06
CA GLY A 213 -35.45 -12.60 3.90
C GLY A 213 -34.45 -12.16 4.98
N SER A 214 -33.23 -12.68 4.96
CA SER A 214 -32.16 -12.32 5.88
C SER A 214 -30.98 -11.69 5.12
N LYS A 215 -30.36 -10.69 5.74
CA LYS A 215 -29.14 -10.07 5.21
C LYS A 215 -27.98 -11.06 5.35
N VAL A 216 -27.44 -11.52 4.24
CA VAL A 216 -26.33 -12.47 4.17
C VAL A 216 -24.99 -11.73 4.19
N LEU A 217 -24.89 -10.66 3.42
CA LEU A 217 -23.69 -9.83 3.34
C LEU A 217 -24.08 -8.37 3.08
N GLU A 218 -23.47 -7.46 3.81
CA GLU A 218 -23.45 -6.02 3.57
C GLU A 218 -22.03 -5.53 3.67
N LEU A 219 -21.56 -4.83 2.63
CA LEU A 219 -20.21 -4.27 2.57
C LEU A 219 -20.30 -2.79 2.26
N ASN A 220 -19.66 -1.93 3.05
CA ASN A 220 -19.70 -0.48 2.90
C ASN A 220 -18.36 0.19 3.13
N ARG A 221 -17.31 -0.57 3.48
CA ARG A 221 -15.97 -0.06 3.73
C ARG A 221 -14.92 -1.13 3.48
N ILE A 222 -13.77 -0.72 3.00
CA ILE A 222 -12.56 -1.53 2.97
C ILE A 222 -11.50 -0.86 3.84
N ASP A 223 -10.87 -1.62 4.72
CA ASP A 223 -9.75 -1.21 5.56
C ASP A 223 -8.50 -1.94 5.10
N VAL A 224 -7.40 -1.21 4.94
CA VAL A 224 -6.07 -1.76 4.59
C VAL A 224 -5.07 -1.26 5.61
N LYS A 225 -4.40 -2.18 6.28
CA LYS A 225 -3.24 -1.89 7.13
C LYS A 225 -2.00 -2.46 6.48
N ALA A 226 -0.92 -1.71 6.53
CA ALA A 226 0.35 -2.16 5.98
C ALA A 226 1.50 -1.86 6.93
N ASP A 227 2.32 -2.86 7.17
CA ASP A 227 3.62 -2.78 7.83
C ASP A 227 4.71 -2.90 6.79
N ILE A 228 5.54 -1.86 6.66
CA ILE A 228 6.50 -1.74 5.57
C ILE A 228 7.90 -1.55 6.13
N TRP A 229 8.78 -2.47 5.80
CA TRP A 229 10.21 -2.38 6.04
C TRP A 229 10.93 -1.93 4.77
N LEU A 230 11.92 -1.05 4.91
CA LEU A 230 12.86 -0.68 3.84
C LEU A 230 14.27 -0.96 4.32
N LEU A 231 15.04 -1.63 3.49
CA LEU A 231 16.50 -1.71 3.59
C LEU A 231 17.10 -1.08 2.33
N GLN A 232 17.96 -0.05 2.49
CA GLN A 232 18.44 0.74 1.38
C GLN A 232 19.90 1.15 1.57
N GLY A 233 20.69 1.07 0.50
CA GLY A 233 21.99 1.73 0.37
C GLY A 233 21.81 3.11 -0.24
N LEU A 234 22.47 4.11 0.31
CA LEU A 234 22.40 5.52 -0.10
C LEU A 234 23.80 6.06 -0.35
N VAL A 235 23.98 6.73 -1.47
CA VAL A 235 25.22 7.43 -1.82
C VAL A 235 24.91 8.87 -2.16
N SER A 236 25.82 9.81 -1.78
CA SER A 236 25.65 11.21 -2.16
C SER A 236 26.99 11.91 -2.34
N LYS A 237 26.96 13.01 -3.08
CA LYS A 237 28.11 13.88 -3.27
C LYS A 237 27.69 15.35 -3.32
N LEU A 238 28.39 16.17 -2.53
CA LEU A 238 28.21 17.62 -2.45
C LEU A 238 29.07 18.34 -3.49
N TYR A 239 28.49 19.36 -4.14
CA TYR A 239 29.13 20.28 -5.07
C TYR A 239 28.76 21.72 -4.67
N GLY A 240 29.55 22.37 -3.81
CA GLY A 240 29.17 23.63 -3.20
C GLY A 240 27.89 23.48 -2.35
N ASP A 241 26.83 24.21 -2.72
CA ASP A 241 25.54 24.14 -2.03
C ASP A 241 24.58 23.11 -2.66
N PHE A 242 25.01 22.39 -3.68
CA PHE A 242 24.21 21.39 -4.39
C PHE A 242 24.73 19.98 -4.11
N GLU A 243 23.86 19.09 -3.70
CA GLU A 243 24.16 17.68 -3.47
C GLU A 243 23.31 16.79 -4.37
N VAL A 244 23.94 15.83 -5.03
CA VAL A 244 23.26 14.77 -5.76
C VAL A 244 23.31 13.49 -4.93
N PHE A 245 22.23 12.75 -4.90
CA PHE A 245 22.17 11.46 -4.23
C PHE A 245 21.47 10.40 -5.08
N GLY A 246 21.83 9.16 -4.82
CA GLY A 246 21.18 7.98 -5.37
C GLY A 246 21.07 6.91 -4.31
N ALA A 247 20.01 6.11 -4.41
CA ALA A 247 19.82 5.01 -3.48
C ALA A 247 19.18 3.79 -4.16
N MET A 248 19.45 2.61 -3.64
CA MET A 248 18.87 1.35 -4.09
C MET A 248 18.51 0.51 -2.88
N GLY A 249 17.36 -0.13 -2.91
CA GLY A 249 16.87 -0.91 -1.77
C GLY A 249 15.73 -1.83 -2.11
N VAL A 250 15.34 -2.55 -1.07
CA VAL A 250 14.19 -3.45 -1.09
C VAL A 250 13.20 -3.06 -0.01
N THR A 251 11.93 -3.10 -0.35
CA THR A 251 10.83 -3.01 0.60
C THR A 251 10.26 -4.40 0.84
N SER A 252 9.88 -4.66 2.09
CA SER A 252 9.10 -5.83 2.47
C SER A 252 7.84 -5.30 3.13
N SER A 253 6.69 -5.58 2.54
CA SER A 253 5.38 -5.07 2.98
C SER A 253 4.49 -6.24 3.37
N ASN A 254 3.88 -6.13 4.54
CA ASN A 254 2.84 -7.04 4.99
C ASN A 254 1.52 -6.28 5.02
N PHE A 255 0.50 -6.81 4.33
CA PHE A 255 -0.81 -6.19 4.23
C PHE A 255 -1.84 -7.02 4.99
N ASP A 256 -2.73 -6.33 5.67
CA ASP A 256 -3.89 -6.88 6.34
C ASP A 256 -5.14 -6.15 5.82
N TYR A 257 -6.07 -6.90 5.24
CA TYR A 257 -7.29 -6.39 4.65
C TYR A 257 -8.48 -6.79 5.49
N SER A 258 -9.44 -5.87 5.66
CA SER A 258 -10.73 -6.19 6.23
C SER A 258 -11.84 -5.35 5.61
N MET A 259 -13.06 -5.86 5.62
CA MET A 259 -14.24 -5.16 5.16
C MET A 259 -15.16 -4.81 6.32
N GLY A 260 -15.70 -3.58 6.28
CA GLY A 260 -16.77 -3.14 7.17
C GLY A 260 -18.15 -3.40 6.56
N GLY A 261 -19.16 -3.52 7.43
CA GLY A 261 -20.53 -3.79 7.02
C GLY A 261 -21.27 -4.69 8.00
N GLY A 262 -22.02 -5.65 7.47
CA GLY A 262 -22.85 -6.58 8.26
C GLY A 262 -23.17 -7.86 7.52
N GLY A 263 -24.01 -8.70 8.15
CA GLY A 263 -24.44 -9.97 7.57
C GLY A 263 -23.71 -11.18 8.12
N SER A 264 -24.28 -12.37 7.88
CA SER A 264 -23.79 -13.63 8.46
C SER A 264 -22.44 -14.09 7.86
N LEU A 265 -22.10 -13.67 6.63
CA LEU A 265 -20.86 -14.07 5.93
C LEU A 265 -19.71 -13.09 6.16
N LEU A 266 -19.94 -11.88 6.70
CA LEU A 266 -18.88 -10.90 6.90
C LEU A 266 -17.70 -11.42 7.76
N PRO A 267 -17.91 -12.16 8.88
CA PRO A 267 -16.81 -12.72 9.64
C PRO A 267 -15.96 -13.70 8.82
N THR A 268 -16.58 -14.61 8.07
CA THR A 268 -15.88 -15.58 7.21
C THR A 268 -15.10 -14.86 6.11
N LEU A 269 -15.69 -13.85 5.47
CA LEU A 269 -15.00 -13.04 4.46
C LEU A 269 -13.77 -12.34 5.04
N ASN A 270 -13.87 -11.78 6.25
CA ASN A 270 -12.74 -11.11 6.89
C ASN A 270 -11.64 -12.08 7.34
N ASP A 271 -12.01 -13.29 7.78
CA ASP A 271 -11.03 -14.33 8.13
C ASP A 271 -10.21 -14.74 6.89
N GLU A 272 -10.86 -14.92 5.74
CA GLU A 272 -10.21 -15.26 4.47
C GLU A 272 -9.41 -14.08 3.89
N LEU A 273 -9.91 -12.84 3.98
CA LEU A 273 -9.17 -11.62 3.59
C LEU A 273 -7.87 -11.48 4.39
N GLY A 274 -7.90 -11.73 5.69
CA GLY A 274 -6.71 -11.74 6.53
C GLY A 274 -5.69 -12.81 6.09
N ALA A 275 -6.15 -13.95 5.56
CA ALA A 275 -5.30 -15.00 5.03
C ALA A 275 -4.67 -14.66 3.66
N LEU A 276 -5.31 -13.79 2.85
CA LEU A 276 -4.75 -13.27 1.60
C LEU A 276 -3.62 -12.27 1.85
N GLY A 277 -3.59 -11.64 3.02
CA GLY A 277 -2.54 -10.74 3.45
C GLY A 277 -1.18 -11.44 3.39
N GLY A 278 -0.29 -10.98 2.52
CA GLY A 278 1.00 -11.61 2.25
C GLY A 278 2.17 -10.65 2.39
N ASN A 279 3.36 -11.24 2.50
CA ASN A 279 4.60 -10.47 2.45
C ASN A 279 5.00 -10.23 0.98
N ASP A 280 4.96 -8.98 0.55
CA ASP A 280 5.38 -8.56 -0.79
C ASP A 280 6.74 -7.86 -0.73
N VAL A 281 7.69 -8.37 -1.50
CA VAL A 281 9.05 -7.81 -1.58
C VAL A 281 9.23 -7.13 -2.93
N LYS A 282 9.49 -5.81 -2.89
CA LYS A 282 9.69 -5.00 -4.09
C LYS A 282 11.07 -4.34 -4.06
N PHE A 283 11.67 -4.22 -5.22
CA PHE A 283 12.88 -3.44 -5.44
C PHE A 283 12.53 -1.99 -5.77
N LYS A 284 13.33 -1.04 -5.25
CA LYS A 284 13.21 0.38 -5.58
C LYS A 284 14.58 1.02 -5.79
N ALA A 285 14.60 2.06 -6.61
CA ALA A 285 15.76 2.92 -6.81
C ALA A 285 15.33 4.39 -6.74
N ASP A 286 16.13 5.18 -6.07
CA ASP A 286 15.90 6.62 -5.92
C ASP A 286 17.06 7.40 -6.57
N LEU A 287 16.72 8.52 -7.19
CA LEU A 287 17.66 9.54 -7.66
C LEU A 287 17.13 10.90 -7.24
N GLY A 288 17.99 11.77 -6.73
CA GLY A 288 17.55 13.07 -6.31
C GLY A 288 18.68 14.05 -6.06
N PHE A 289 18.28 15.23 -5.61
CA PHE A 289 19.19 16.31 -5.29
C PHE A 289 18.70 17.12 -4.09
N ASN A 290 19.66 17.76 -3.42
CA ASN A 290 19.46 18.73 -2.36
C ASN A 290 20.07 20.07 -2.77
N TYR A 291 19.45 21.15 -2.31
CA TYR A 291 20.01 22.49 -2.37
C TYR A 291 20.01 23.10 -0.97
N TYR A 292 21.17 23.56 -0.52
CA TYR A 292 21.37 24.09 0.82
C TYR A 292 21.39 25.62 0.80
N ILE A 293 20.65 26.26 1.70
CA ILE A 293 20.59 27.71 1.89
C ILE A 293 20.71 28.01 3.38
N GLY A 294 21.94 28.18 3.87
CA GLY A 294 22.16 28.34 5.31
C GLY A 294 21.70 27.10 6.08
N ASN A 295 20.72 27.28 6.99
CA ASN A 295 20.13 26.18 7.75
C ASN A 295 18.98 25.46 7.02
N PHE A 296 18.57 25.96 5.85
CA PHE A 296 17.53 25.32 5.05
C PHE A 296 18.13 24.37 4.02
N LYS A 297 17.37 23.31 3.72
CA LYS A 297 17.63 22.38 2.63
C LYS A 297 16.33 22.13 1.89
N ILE A 298 16.36 22.24 0.57
CA ILE A 298 15.29 21.78 -0.31
C ILE A 298 15.76 20.48 -0.92
N SER A 299 14.97 19.41 -0.79
CA SER A 299 15.27 18.10 -1.37
C SER A 299 14.24 17.73 -2.44
N SER A 300 14.69 17.07 -3.48
CA SER A 300 13.85 16.44 -4.48
C SER A 300 14.33 15.03 -4.72
N ALA A 301 13.45 14.05 -4.75
CA ALA A 301 13.73 12.65 -5.01
C ALA A 301 12.72 12.06 -5.98
N PHE A 302 13.20 11.25 -6.90
CA PHE A 302 12.39 10.45 -7.82
C PHE A 302 12.67 8.99 -7.54
N THR A 303 11.59 8.23 -7.28
CA THR A 303 11.65 6.80 -7.01
C THR A 303 11.08 6.03 -8.19
N ALA A 304 11.82 5.04 -8.67
CA ALA A 304 11.37 4.04 -9.61
C ALA A 304 11.18 2.70 -8.87
N GLY A 305 10.02 2.09 -9.07
CA GLY A 305 9.62 0.81 -8.47
C GLY A 305 8.38 0.29 -9.18
N SER A 306 7.45 -0.34 -8.44
CA SER A 306 6.13 -0.73 -8.97
C SER A 306 5.29 0.47 -9.43
N PHE A 307 5.56 1.64 -8.87
CA PHE A 307 5.04 2.94 -9.29
C PHE A 307 6.19 3.93 -9.43
N PHE A 308 5.97 4.97 -10.23
CA PHE A 308 6.82 6.15 -10.19
C PHE A 308 6.36 7.07 -9.06
N ASN A 309 7.32 7.61 -8.30
CA ASN A 309 7.02 8.50 -7.19
C ASN A 309 7.99 9.70 -7.20
N ALA A 310 7.47 10.88 -6.89
CA ALA A 310 8.24 12.10 -6.70
C ALA A 310 8.03 12.64 -5.28
N ASN A 311 9.12 12.99 -4.61
CA ASN A 311 9.11 13.59 -3.29
C ASN A 311 9.81 14.96 -3.32
N LEU A 312 9.19 15.96 -2.71
CA LEU A 312 9.77 17.27 -2.47
C LEU A 312 9.76 17.55 -0.97
N GLY A 313 10.92 17.90 -0.42
CA GLY A 313 11.08 18.19 1.01
C GLY A 313 11.62 19.58 1.27
N LEU A 314 11.10 20.26 2.27
CA LEU A 314 11.66 21.46 2.85
C LEU A 314 12.13 21.14 4.27
N HIS A 315 13.40 21.37 4.54
CA HIS A 315 14.07 21.00 5.79
C HIS A 315 14.66 22.22 6.47
N TYR A 316 14.66 22.21 7.79
CA TYR A 316 15.32 23.22 8.61
C TYR A 316 16.17 22.54 9.68
N LYS A 317 17.47 22.86 9.70
CA LYS A 317 18.44 22.33 10.66
C LYS A 317 18.62 23.28 11.84
N ILE A 318 18.49 22.72 13.04
CA ILE A 318 18.67 23.41 14.33
C ILE A 318 20.00 23.02 14.97
#